data_7590d7a834744cf3d7573ed3ecd3feae
#
_entry.id   7590d7a834744cf3d7573ed3ecd3feae
#
_cell.length_a   1.000
_cell.length_b   1.000
_cell.length_c   1.000
_cell.angle_alpha   90.00
_cell.angle_beta   90.00
_cell.angle_gamma   90.00
#
_symmetry.space_group_name_H-M   'P 1'
#
loop_
_entity.id
_entity.type
_entity.pdbx_description
1 polymer ?
#
loop_
_entity_poly.entity_id
_entity_poly.type
_entity_poly.pdbx_seq_one_letter_code
_entity_poly.pdbx_strand_id
1 'polypeptide(L)'
;MKQFLLLTAIALLPALAMAKTPCKTIVLRSEGSVEVAPDMAVIAVGLTCLDKDIEVVRACADKKSHELYRQLQAFGIDTNDIRTTAVSLRKSYRWDNGKQLFEGYENTL
;
A
#
# COMPACT_ATOMS: atom_id res chain seq x y z
N MET A 1 38.94 55.84 -39.26
CA MET A 1 39.20 55.47 -37.84
C MET A 1 38.02 55.78 -36.89
N LYS A 2 37.39 56.94 -36.96
CA LYS A 2 36.23 57.24 -36.07
C LYS A 2 35.00 56.35 -36.29
N GLN A 3 34.73 55.88 -37.50
CA GLN A 3 33.59 55.01 -37.79
C GLN A 3 33.82 53.56 -37.31
N PHE A 4 35.07 53.07 -37.32
CA PHE A 4 35.40 51.75 -36.77
C PHE A 4 35.27 51.66 -35.25
N LEU A 5 35.55 52.76 -34.56
CA LEU A 5 35.44 52.86 -33.10
C LEU A 5 33.96 52.88 -32.64
N LEU A 6 33.07 53.43 -33.47
CA LEU A 6 31.60 53.43 -33.20
C LEU A 6 30.99 52.05 -33.42
N LEU A 7 31.44 51.31 -34.40
CA LEU A 7 30.95 49.95 -34.67
C LEU A 7 31.37 48.95 -33.58
N THR A 8 32.57 49.07 -33.04
CA THR A 8 33.06 48.23 -31.94
C THR A 8 32.33 48.51 -30.61
N ALA A 9 31.91 49.77 -30.35
CA ALA A 9 31.16 50.16 -29.16
C ALA A 9 29.73 49.57 -29.16
N ILE A 10 29.09 49.47 -30.35
CA ILE A 10 27.74 48.88 -30.49
C ILE A 10 27.76 47.37 -30.33
N ALA A 11 28.80 46.66 -30.68
CA ALA A 11 28.93 45.23 -30.55
C ALA A 11 29.14 44.76 -29.09
N LEU A 12 29.61 45.62 -28.20
CA LEU A 12 29.83 45.29 -26.79
C LEU A 12 28.58 45.45 -25.91
N LEU A 13 27.53 46.15 -26.36
CA LEU A 13 26.33 46.37 -25.56
C LEU A 13 25.51 45.11 -25.23
N PRO A 14 25.37 44.10 -26.09
CA PRO A 14 24.56 42.94 -25.77
C PRO A 14 25.20 41.96 -24.75
N ALA A 15 26.49 42.08 -24.49
CA ALA A 15 27.19 41.17 -23.57
C ALA A 15 26.87 41.47 -22.07
N LEU A 16 26.39 42.66 -21.76
CA LEU A 16 26.06 43.04 -20.37
C LEU A 16 24.62 42.63 -19.94
N ALA A 17 23.76 42.26 -20.88
CA ALA A 17 22.35 41.96 -20.59
C ALA A 17 22.06 40.52 -20.07
N MET A 18 23.07 39.68 -19.94
CA MET A 18 22.89 38.26 -19.50
C MET A 18 23.39 37.99 -18.08
N ALA A 19 23.56 38.99 -17.25
CA ALA A 19 23.79 38.73 -15.83
C ALA A 19 22.48 38.25 -15.18
N LYS A 20 22.22 36.93 -15.24
CA LYS A 20 21.20 36.29 -14.39
C LYS A 20 21.61 36.50 -12.92
N THR A 21 20.95 37.40 -12.24
CA THR A 21 21.04 37.47 -10.79
C THR A 21 20.64 36.12 -10.20
N PRO A 22 21.51 35.43 -9.44
CA PRO A 22 21.13 34.19 -8.78
C PRO A 22 20.03 34.53 -7.76
N CYS A 23 18.82 34.06 -8.02
CA CYS A 23 17.76 34.14 -7.02
C CYS A 23 18.20 33.35 -5.79
N LYS A 24 18.45 34.03 -4.69
CA LYS A 24 18.70 33.36 -3.40
C LYS A 24 17.38 32.84 -2.90
N THR A 25 17.18 31.55 -3.06
CA THR A 25 15.99 30.85 -2.58
C THR A 25 16.34 30.10 -1.30
N ILE A 26 15.59 30.35 -0.24
CA ILE A 26 15.65 29.55 1.01
C ILE A 26 14.47 28.63 1.00
N VAL A 27 14.74 27.32 1.05
CA VAL A 27 13.72 26.29 1.20
C VAL A 27 13.67 25.89 2.67
N LEU A 28 12.57 26.18 3.32
CA LEU A 28 12.31 25.77 4.70
C LEU A 28 11.36 24.58 4.67
N ARG A 29 11.71 23.53 5.38
CA ARG A 29 10.85 22.38 5.63
C ARG A 29 10.63 22.31 7.14
N SER A 30 9.36 22.26 7.55
CA SER A 30 8.99 22.05 8.93
C SER A 30 8.12 20.80 9.02
N GLU A 31 8.27 20.06 10.09
CA GLU A 31 7.48 18.87 10.41
C GLU A 31 6.93 19.06 11.82
N GLY A 32 5.66 18.73 11.99
CA GLY A 32 5.00 18.74 13.28
C GLY A 32 4.41 17.34 13.53
N SER A 33 4.54 16.83 14.75
CA SER A 33 3.91 15.60 15.20
C SER A 33 3.00 15.87 16.37
N VAL A 34 1.88 15.15 16.43
CA VAL A 34 0.95 15.17 17.56
C VAL A 34 0.77 13.74 18.03
N GLU A 35 0.96 13.51 19.30
CA GLU A 35 0.67 12.23 19.95
C GLU A 35 -0.74 12.27 20.54
N VAL A 36 -1.58 11.32 20.13
CA VAL A 36 -2.95 11.16 20.62
C VAL A 36 -3.12 9.74 21.16
N ALA A 37 -3.78 9.59 22.28
CA ALA A 37 -4.12 8.26 22.79
C ALA A 37 -5.05 7.55 21.80
N PRO A 38 -4.78 6.27 21.46
CA PRO A 38 -5.64 5.51 20.56
C PRO A 38 -7.01 5.26 21.23
N ASP A 39 -8.06 5.51 20.47
CA ASP A 39 -9.46 5.29 20.85
C ASP A 39 -10.09 4.10 20.12
N MET A 40 -9.37 3.54 19.14
CA MET A 40 -9.80 2.44 18.31
C MET A 40 -8.67 1.43 18.09
N ALA A 41 -9.02 0.15 18.03
CA ALA A 41 -8.12 -0.93 17.62
C ALA A 41 -8.73 -1.71 16.47
N VAL A 42 -7.94 -2.03 15.46
CA VAL A 42 -8.34 -2.90 14.33
C VAL A 42 -7.58 -4.21 14.45
N ILE A 43 -8.31 -5.31 14.50
CA ILE A 43 -7.76 -6.66 14.58
C ILE A 43 -8.09 -7.38 13.28
N ALA A 44 -7.08 -7.88 12.58
CA ALA A 44 -7.25 -8.72 11.40
C ALA A 44 -7.10 -10.20 11.78
N VAL A 45 -8.07 -11.01 11.41
CA VAL A 45 -8.06 -12.46 11.64
C VAL A 45 -8.19 -13.17 10.32
N GLY A 46 -7.30 -14.11 10.03
CA GLY A 46 -7.36 -14.95 8.83
C GLY A 46 -7.80 -16.38 9.20
N LEU A 47 -8.74 -16.92 8.43
CA LEU A 47 -9.17 -18.31 8.51
C LEU A 47 -8.74 -19.04 7.24
N THR A 48 -8.13 -20.21 7.40
CA THR A 48 -7.71 -21.01 6.25
C THR A 48 -8.25 -22.45 6.40
N CYS A 49 -8.82 -22.97 5.31
CA CYS A 49 -9.22 -24.37 5.16
C CYS A 49 -8.59 -24.94 3.91
N LEU A 50 -8.07 -26.17 4.00
CA LEU A 50 -7.46 -26.90 2.90
C LEU A 50 -8.04 -28.33 2.88
N ASP A 51 -8.55 -28.76 1.75
CA ASP A 51 -8.99 -30.14 1.49
C ASP A 51 -8.95 -30.42 -0.01
N LYS A 52 -8.98 -31.70 -0.38
CA LYS A 52 -9.06 -32.13 -1.79
C LYS A 52 -10.44 -31.88 -2.39
N ASP A 53 -11.45 -31.84 -1.55
CA ASP A 53 -12.83 -31.60 -1.94
C ASP A 53 -13.24 -30.15 -1.66
N ILE A 54 -13.70 -29.46 -2.69
CA ILE A 54 -14.10 -28.07 -2.64
C ILE A 54 -15.30 -27.82 -1.71
N GLU A 55 -16.24 -28.77 -1.65
CA GLU A 55 -17.41 -28.65 -0.80
C GLU A 55 -17.04 -28.79 0.68
N VAL A 56 -16.08 -29.68 0.99
CA VAL A 56 -15.54 -29.82 2.34
C VAL A 56 -14.82 -28.53 2.77
N VAL A 57 -14.06 -27.91 1.87
CA VAL A 57 -13.38 -26.65 2.13
C VAL A 57 -14.36 -25.52 2.42
N ARG A 58 -15.45 -25.42 1.65
CA ARG A 58 -16.52 -24.44 1.88
C ARG A 58 -17.20 -24.65 3.23
N ALA A 59 -17.63 -25.87 3.51
CA ALA A 59 -18.26 -26.22 4.78
C ALA A 59 -17.35 -25.92 5.98
N CYS A 60 -16.04 -26.19 5.84
CA CYS A 60 -15.04 -25.86 6.85
C CYS A 60 -14.95 -24.34 7.08
N ALA A 61 -14.88 -23.56 6.01
CA ALA A 61 -14.78 -22.12 6.08
C ALA A 61 -16.03 -21.50 6.74
N ASP A 62 -17.22 -21.96 6.35
CA ASP A 62 -18.49 -21.51 6.93
C ASP A 62 -18.57 -21.82 8.43
N LYS A 63 -18.21 -23.05 8.80
CA LYS A 63 -18.22 -23.46 10.21
C LYS A 63 -17.25 -22.63 11.05
N LYS A 64 -16.03 -22.44 10.60
CA LYS A 64 -15.02 -21.63 11.30
C LYS A 64 -15.44 -20.16 11.42
N SER A 65 -15.98 -19.63 10.35
CA SER A 65 -16.49 -18.25 10.31
C SER A 65 -17.63 -18.04 11.32
N HIS A 66 -18.62 -18.92 11.34
CA HIS A 66 -19.72 -18.85 12.31
C HIS A 66 -19.23 -18.98 13.75
N GLU A 67 -18.29 -19.88 14.01
CA GLU A 67 -17.70 -20.04 15.33
C GLU A 67 -16.94 -18.78 15.77
N LEU A 68 -16.17 -18.17 14.87
CA LEU A 68 -15.47 -16.91 15.14
C LEU A 68 -16.47 -15.79 15.46
N TYR A 69 -17.52 -15.63 14.65
CA TYR A 69 -18.57 -14.62 14.91
C TYR A 69 -19.19 -14.80 16.28
N ARG A 70 -19.55 -16.04 16.64
CA ARG A 70 -20.13 -16.35 17.94
C ARG A 70 -19.20 -15.98 19.09
N GLN A 71 -17.91 -16.27 18.96
CA GLN A 71 -16.91 -15.93 19.98
C GLN A 71 -16.74 -14.42 20.11
N LEU A 72 -16.65 -13.68 19.00
CA LEU A 72 -16.53 -12.23 19.01
C LEU A 72 -17.73 -11.56 19.67
N GLN A 73 -18.95 -12.05 19.41
CA GLN A 73 -20.16 -11.58 20.08
C GLN A 73 -20.14 -11.87 21.58
N ALA A 74 -19.61 -13.02 21.99
CA ALA A 74 -19.46 -13.36 23.41
C ALA A 74 -18.50 -12.43 24.14
N PHE A 75 -17.51 -11.87 23.42
CA PHE A 75 -16.61 -10.81 23.94
C PHE A 75 -17.22 -9.40 23.91
N GLY A 76 -18.47 -9.26 23.46
CA GLY A 76 -19.17 -7.98 23.42
C GLY A 76 -18.86 -7.12 22.18
N ILE A 77 -18.27 -7.70 21.13
CA ILE A 77 -18.03 -7.00 19.87
C ILE A 77 -19.33 -6.96 19.07
N ASP A 78 -19.75 -5.76 18.65
CA ASP A 78 -20.96 -5.59 17.84
C ASP A 78 -20.74 -6.18 16.44
N THR A 79 -21.78 -6.81 15.88
CA THR A 79 -21.77 -7.38 14.54
C THR A 79 -21.46 -6.34 13.46
N ASN A 80 -21.82 -5.07 13.69
CA ASN A 80 -21.54 -3.96 12.79
C ASN A 80 -20.04 -3.61 12.69
N ASP A 81 -19.26 -3.99 13.70
CA ASP A 81 -17.81 -3.77 13.75
C ASP A 81 -17.00 -4.92 13.11
N ILE A 82 -17.69 -6.02 12.77
CA ILE A 82 -17.07 -7.19 12.13
C ILE A 82 -17.27 -7.09 10.62
N ARG A 83 -16.16 -7.13 9.86
CA ARG A 83 -16.18 -7.06 8.40
C ARG A 83 -15.31 -8.15 7.78
N THR A 84 -15.85 -8.85 6.82
CA THR A 84 -15.05 -9.72 5.94
C THR A 84 -14.44 -8.86 4.84
N THR A 85 -13.12 -8.78 4.80
CA THR A 85 -12.38 -7.92 3.85
C THR A 85 -11.97 -8.65 2.59
N ALA A 86 -11.74 -9.96 2.68
CA ALA A 86 -11.35 -10.76 1.54
C ALA A 86 -11.82 -12.22 1.71
N VAL A 87 -12.21 -12.84 0.61
CA VAL A 87 -12.47 -14.28 0.51
C VAL A 87 -11.74 -14.77 -0.74
N SER A 88 -10.92 -15.78 -0.59
CA SER A 88 -10.14 -16.36 -1.69
C SER A 88 -10.24 -17.88 -1.68
N LEU A 89 -10.57 -18.44 -2.82
CA LEU A 89 -10.56 -19.89 -3.04
C LEU A 89 -9.59 -20.20 -4.19
N ARG A 90 -8.56 -20.97 -3.92
CA ARG A 90 -7.52 -21.30 -4.89
C ARG A 90 -7.11 -22.76 -4.81
N LYS A 91 -6.48 -23.25 -5.88
CA LYS A 91 -5.82 -24.56 -5.88
C LYS A 91 -4.48 -24.44 -5.17
N SER A 92 -4.23 -25.32 -4.21
CA SER A 92 -2.95 -25.44 -3.51
C SER A 92 -2.11 -26.56 -4.13
N TYR A 93 -0.83 -26.30 -4.30
CA TYR A 93 0.14 -27.23 -4.85
C TYR A 93 1.37 -27.32 -3.95
N ARG A 94 1.83 -28.52 -3.71
CA ARG A 94 3.07 -28.78 -2.99
C ARG A 94 4.17 -29.21 -3.98
N TRP A 95 5.37 -28.73 -3.74
CA TRP A 95 6.56 -29.21 -4.46
C TRP A 95 7.14 -30.43 -3.75
N ASP A 96 7.28 -31.53 -4.46
CA ASP A 96 7.91 -32.75 -3.98
C ASP A 96 8.87 -33.29 -5.06
N ASN A 97 10.16 -33.43 -4.70
CA ASN A 97 11.24 -33.89 -5.58
C ASN A 97 11.26 -33.22 -6.97
N GLY A 98 11.04 -31.89 -7.01
CA GLY A 98 11.04 -31.10 -8.25
C GLY A 98 9.77 -31.23 -9.09
N LYS A 99 8.72 -31.89 -8.58
CA LYS A 99 7.41 -32.00 -9.23
C LYS A 99 6.37 -31.26 -8.42
N GLN A 100 5.48 -30.58 -9.13
CA GLN A 100 4.33 -29.91 -8.54
C GLN A 100 3.18 -30.90 -8.40
N LEU A 101 2.78 -31.19 -7.17
CA LEU A 101 1.67 -32.06 -6.84
C LEU A 101 0.48 -31.25 -6.37
N PHE A 102 -0.70 -31.57 -6.89
CA PHE A 102 -1.93 -30.95 -6.43
C PHE A 102 -2.22 -31.43 -4.99
N GLU A 103 -2.31 -30.48 -4.07
CA GLU A 103 -2.56 -30.72 -2.65
C GLU A 103 -4.05 -30.65 -2.31
N GLY A 104 -4.75 -29.71 -2.93
CA GLY A 104 -6.17 -29.49 -2.69
C GLY A 104 -6.63 -28.09 -3.07
N TYR A 105 -7.78 -27.73 -2.55
CA TYR A 105 -8.34 -26.40 -2.60
C TYR A 105 -8.13 -25.72 -1.27
N GLU A 106 -7.65 -24.50 -1.30
CA GLU A 106 -7.43 -23.66 -0.13
C GLU A 106 -8.41 -22.50 -0.15
N ASN A 107 -9.18 -22.35 0.91
CA ASN A 107 -10.03 -21.19 1.14
C ASN A 107 -9.44 -20.37 2.27
N THR A 108 -9.28 -19.08 2.01
CA THR A 108 -8.83 -18.08 2.99
C THR A 108 -9.86 -16.96 3.07
N LEU A 109 -10.30 -16.67 4.29
CA LEU A 109 -11.16 -15.55 4.63
C LEU A 109 -10.39 -14.53 5.46
#